data_6412b40c4cc153c25de0b7f313bb945e
#
_entry.id   6412b40c4cc153c25de0b7f313bb945e
#
_cell.length_a   1.000
_cell.length_b   1.000
_cell.length_c   1.000
_cell.angle_alpha   90.00
_cell.angle_beta   90.00
_cell.angle_gamma   90.00
#
_symmetry.space_group_name_H-M   'P 1'
#
loop_
_entity.id
_entity.type
_entity.pdbx_description
1 polymer ?
#
loop_
_entity_poly.entity_id
_entity_poly.type
_entity_poly.pdbx_seq_one_letter_code
_entity_poly.pdbx_strand_id
1 'polypeptide(L)'
;MTTTVTLTGTGVPFPSAERAGPGVLVSHEDVHLQIDAGRSTLMRLAQAGMNPHQLSALLLTHLHSDHVSDVADLAHTRWVQDHLHGTGPLPVVAVDGHAPAFVERILTANVYDVEVRVRHVQDGPPQVAGHWFQLPDVPTPVWRSTCGRVAVEAVRVRHEPVEEAVGYRITTPDGVVVVSGDTRVCDEVAALSVSADVVVHEACRSTALAEFVRDTPFETIFSYHADTVALGDMAERVGVPHLVLTHLIPEPTSPDQVAEYEADIRRGGFTGRISVGHDLMTVTLPSQTDPGPTRKGVQR
;
A
#
# COMPACT_ATOMS: atom_id res chain seq x y z
N MET A 1 18.23 -2.70 -13.84
CA MET A 1 17.90 -2.33 -12.44
C MET A 1 16.74 -3.18 -12.00
N THR A 2 16.62 -3.53 -10.72
CA THR A 2 15.62 -4.47 -10.20
C THR A 2 14.48 -3.72 -9.53
N THR A 3 13.26 -4.28 -9.59
CA THR A 3 12.11 -3.75 -8.86
C THR A 3 12.27 -3.97 -7.36
N THR A 4 12.01 -2.94 -6.57
CA THR A 4 12.03 -2.99 -5.11
C THR A 4 10.67 -2.62 -4.53
N VAL A 5 10.32 -3.24 -3.41
CA VAL A 5 9.13 -2.98 -2.60
C VAL A 5 9.60 -2.60 -1.20
N THR A 6 9.39 -1.35 -0.81
CA THR A 6 9.77 -0.84 0.52
C THR A 6 8.52 -0.48 1.31
N LEU A 7 8.38 -1.01 2.51
CA LEU A 7 7.30 -0.64 3.42
C LEU A 7 7.61 0.74 4.03
N THR A 8 6.92 1.77 3.60
CA THR A 8 7.07 3.13 4.14
C THR A 8 6.27 3.33 5.44
N GLY A 9 5.45 2.37 5.80
CA GLY A 9 4.76 2.31 7.07
C GLY A 9 3.99 1.01 7.22
N THR A 10 4.02 0.46 8.43
CA THR A 10 3.44 -0.83 8.78
C THR A 10 2.49 -0.77 9.98
N GLY A 11 2.22 0.46 10.46
CA GLY A 11 1.33 0.73 11.59
C GLY A 11 -0.14 0.77 11.18
N VAL A 12 -0.95 1.11 12.15
CA VAL A 12 -2.42 1.13 12.16
C VAL A 12 -2.91 2.50 12.68
N PRO A 13 -4.22 2.76 12.85
CA PRO A 13 -4.70 4.04 13.38
C PRO A 13 -4.08 4.46 14.72
N PHE A 14 -3.73 3.51 15.59
CA PHE A 14 -3.04 3.80 16.84
C PHE A 14 -1.60 4.26 16.59
N PRO A 15 -1.18 5.39 17.20
CA PRO A 15 0.17 5.91 16.97
C PRO A 15 1.22 5.01 17.64
N SER A 16 2.29 4.74 16.92
CA SER A 16 3.48 4.04 17.39
C SER A 16 4.72 4.93 17.19
N ALA A 17 5.70 4.79 18.07
CA ALA A 17 6.99 5.45 17.90
C ALA A 17 7.84 4.79 16.80
N GLU A 18 7.61 3.49 16.58
CA GLU A 18 8.43 2.66 15.70
C GLU A 18 7.81 2.49 14.30
N ARG A 19 6.48 2.65 14.17
CA ARG A 19 5.74 2.39 12.95
C ARG A 19 4.99 3.62 12.46
N ALA A 20 5.28 4.02 11.24
CA ALA A 20 4.49 4.98 10.48
C ALA A 20 3.13 4.38 10.11
N GLY A 21 2.14 5.21 9.79
CA GLY A 21 0.89 4.77 9.20
C GLY A 21 1.11 4.04 7.86
N PRO A 22 0.13 3.27 7.38
CA PRO A 22 0.30 2.38 6.23
C PRO A 22 0.88 3.06 5.00
N GLY A 23 1.82 2.39 4.35
CA GLY A 23 2.40 2.87 3.11
C GLY A 23 3.38 1.87 2.50
N VAL A 24 3.36 1.78 1.16
CA VAL A 24 4.24 0.90 0.38
C VAL A 24 4.81 1.67 -0.80
N LEU A 25 6.12 1.69 -0.94
CA LEU A 25 6.81 2.25 -2.11
C LEU A 25 7.25 1.12 -3.05
N VAL A 26 6.76 1.13 -4.28
CA VAL A 26 7.22 0.24 -5.35
C VAL A 26 8.05 1.05 -6.34
N SER A 27 9.30 0.65 -6.53
CA SER A 27 10.24 1.35 -7.42
C SER A 27 10.78 0.42 -8.50
N HIS A 28 10.73 0.87 -9.76
CA HIS A 28 11.35 0.23 -10.90
C HIS A 28 12.05 1.30 -11.75
N GLU A 29 13.37 1.32 -11.76
CA GLU A 29 14.18 2.36 -12.41
C GLU A 29 13.76 3.78 -11.96
N ASP A 30 13.24 4.59 -12.88
CA ASP A 30 12.75 5.96 -12.69
C ASP A 30 11.25 6.06 -12.38
N VAL A 31 10.57 4.91 -12.24
CA VAL A 31 9.15 4.86 -11.88
C VAL A 31 9.01 4.51 -10.40
N HIS A 32 8.43 5.42 -9.62
CA HIS A 32 8.24 5.30 -8.18
C HIS A 32 6.77 5.49 -7.83
N LEU A 33 6.13 4.43 -7.34
CA LEU A 33 4.73 4.43 -6.93
C LEU A 33 4.65 4.34 -5.40
N GLN A 34 4.09 5.37 -4.77
CA GLN A 34 3.71 5.28 -3.36
C GLN A 34 2.26 4.81 -3.29
N ILE A 35 1.99 3.75 -2.54
CA ILE A 35 0.65 3.24 -2.24
C ILE A 35 0.35 3.63 -0.80
N ASP A 36 -0.73 4.38 -0.61
CA ASP A 36 -1.12 5.07 0.62
C ASP A 36 -0.05 6.02 1.19
N ALA A 37 -0.50 6.95 1.99
CA ALA A 37 0.34 7.96 2.63
C ALA A 37 -0.17 8.19 4.06
N GLY A 38 0.04 7.20 4.89
CA GLY A 38 -0.26 7.27 6.31
C GLY A 38 0.68 8.22 7.05
N ARG A 39 0.43 8.41 8.34
CA ARG A 39 1.23 9.30 9.21
C ARG A 39 2.71 9.01 9.10
N SER A 40 3.52 10.03 8.84
CA SER A 40 4.99 9.98 8.69
C SER A 40 5.51 9.31 7.42
N THR A 41 4.68 9.07 6.42
CA THR A 41 5.11 8.55 5.10
C THR A 41 6.18 9.44 4.47
N LEU A 42 6.03 10.76 4.52
CA LEU A 42 7.01 11.70 3.98
C LEU A 42 8.40 11.51 4.62
N MET A 43 8.44 11.32 5.93
CA MET A 43 9.70 11.10 6.65
C MET A 43 10.31 9.74 6.29
N ARG A 44 9.50 8.70 6.10
CA ARG A 44 9.98 7.38 5.68
C ARG A 44 10.47 7.38 4.23
N LEU A 45 9.81 8.11 3.34
CA LEU A 45 10.32 8.32 1.98
C LEU A 45 11.71 8.98 2.01
N ALA A 46 11.89 10.06 2.78
CA ALA A 46 13.18 10.72 2.93
C ALA A 46 14.26 9.76 3.48
N GLN A 47 13.94 8.92 4.46
CA GLN A 47 14.83 7.89 5.00
C GLN A 47 15.18 6.80 3.95
N ALA A 48 14.24 6.49 3.04
CA ALA A 48 14.47 5.60 1.91
C ALA A 48 15.23 6.27 0.75
N GLY A 49 15.64 7.55 0.91
CA GLY A 49 16.33 8.33 -0.14
C GLY A 49 15.40 8.83 -1.24
N MET A 50 14.09 8.87 -0.99
CA MET A 50 13.06 9.28 -1.95
C MET A 50 12.44 10.63 -1.53
N ASN A 51 12.22 11.49 -2.51
CA ASN A 51 11.55 12.78 -2.32
C ASN A 51 10.22 12.83 -3.09
N PRO A 52 9.21 13.61 -2.63
CA PRO A 52 7.93 13.72 -3.31
C PRO A 52 7.99 14.12 -4.80
N HIS A 53 8.97 14.93 -5.20
CA HIS A 53 9.15 15.31 -6.61
C HIS A 53 9.51 14.12 -7.52
N GLN A 54 10.05 13.04 -6.97
CA GLN A 54 10.44 11.83 -7.73
C GLN A 54 9.29 10.84 -7.89
N LEU A 55 8.19 11.00 -7.13
CA LEU A 55 7.05 10.09 -7.23
C LEU A 55 6.38 10.21 -8.60
N SER A 56 6.21 9.09 -9.28
CA SER A 56 5.46 8.98 -10.52
C SER A 56 3.95 9.00 -10.29
N ALA A 57 3.49 8.43 -9.17
CA ALA A 57 2.12 8.52 -8.68
C ALA A 57 2.02 8.15 -7.20
N LEU A 58 0.99 8.71 -6.54
CA LEU A 58 0.44 8.25 -5.26
C LEU A 58 -0.86 7.50 -5.56
N LEU A 59 -0.96 6.26 -5.13
CA LEU A 59 -2.14 5.42 -5.26
C LEU A 59 -2.82 5.33 -3.89
N LEU A 60 -4.12 5.62 -3.80
CA LEU A 60 -4.88 5.51 -2.55
C LEU A 60 -5.75 4.26 -2.60
N THR A 61 -5.61 3.38 -1.61
CA THR A 61 -6.44 2.18 -1.49
C THR A 61 -7.84 2.52 -1.00
N HIS A 62 -7.96 3.40 -0.03
CA HIS A 62 -9.19 3.95 0.54
C HIS A 62 -8.88 5.22 1.36
N LEU A 63 -9.89 5.82 2.02
CA LEU A 63 -9.75 7.13 2.65
C LEU A 63 -9.80 7.10 4.20
N HIS A 64 -9.46 5.98 4.86
CA HIS A 64 -9.24 6.03 6.29
C HIS A 64 -8.07 6.96 6.63
N SER A 65 -8.18 7.66 7.74
CA SER A 65 -7.24 8.73 8.10
C SER A 65 -5.80 8.26 8.26
N ASP A 66 -5.59 7.04 8.69
CA ASP A 66 -4.25 6.46 8.84
C ASP A 66 -3.59 6.12 7.49
N HIS A 67 -4.36 5.99 6.40
CA HIS A 67 -3.86 5.78 5.04
C HIS A 67 -3.60 7.07 4.25
N VAL A 68 -4.14 8.22 4.72
CA VAL A 68 -4.14 9.46 3.92
C VAL A 68 -3.64 10.69 4.66
N SER A 69 -3.23 10.57 5.92
CA SER A 69 -2.88 11.71 6.77
C SER A 69 -1.69 12.54 6.25
N ASP A 70 -0.74 11.94 5.52
CA ASP A 70 0.41 12.66 4.95
C ASP A 70 0.20 13.14 3.51
N VAL A 71 -0.96 12.89 2.88
CA VAL A 71 -1.21 13.29 1.48
C VAL A 71 -1.07 14.81 1.30
N ALA A 72 -1.55 15.59 2.27
CA ALA A 72 -1.40 17.06 2.23
C ALA A 72 0.07 17.47 2.26
N ASP A 73 0.87 16.87 3.13
CA ASP A 73 2.30 17.19 3.30
C ASP A 73 3.10 16.76 2.07
N LEU A 74 2.81 15.59 1.50
CA LEU A 74 3.38 15.15 0.23
C LEU A 74 3.11 16.14 -0.91
N ALA A 75 1.86 16.58 -1.06
CA ALA A 75 1.47 17.51 -2.12
C ALA A 75 2.12 18.90 -1.95
N HIS A 76 2.15 19.43 -0.73
CA HIS A 76 2.78 20.71 -0.43
C HIS A 76 4.31 20.65 -0.59
N THR A 77 4.94 19.58 -0.10
CA THR A 77 6.39 19.40 -0.24
C THR A 77 6.78 19.26 -1.71
N ARG A 78 6.03 18.48 -2.50
CA ARG A 78 6.27 18.38 -3.95
C ARG A 78 6.14 19.74 -4.63
N TRP A 79 5.10 20.53 -4.33
CA TRP A 79 4.92 21.86 -4.86
C TRP A 79 6.11 22.80 -4.54
N VAL A 80 6.61 22.77 -3.30
CA VAL A 80 7.83 23.54 -2.95
C VAL A 80 9.05 23.05 -3.73
N GLN A 81 9.19 21.74 -3.93
CA GLN A 81 10.29 21.14 -4.70
C GLN A 81 10.17 21.39 -6.19
N ASP A 82 8.96 21.59 -6.72
CA ASP A 82 8.70 21.83 -8.15
C ASP A 82 9.44 23.05 -8.67
N HIS A 83 9.57 24.12 -7.88
CA HIS A 83 10.36 25.29 -8.24
C HIS A 83 11.84 24.98 -8.59
N LEU A 84 12.35 23.85 -8.10
CA LEU A 84 13.73 23.40 -8.35
C LEU A 84 13.83 22.30 -9.41
N HIS A 85 12.77 21.50 -9.54
CA HIS A 85 12.81 20.24 -10.32
C HIS A 85 11.89 20.23 -11.54
N GLY A 86 10.87 21.10 -11.60
CA GLY A 86 9.94 21.21 -12.73
C GLY A 86 9.11 19.93 -12.94
N THR A 87 8.68 19.29 -11.86
CA THR A 87 8.00 17.98 -11.91
C THR A 87 6.47 18.07 -11.99
N GLY A 88 5.92 19.27 -11.76
CA GLY A 88 4.49 19.56 -11.79
C GLY A 88 3.68 18.94 -10.65
N PRO A 89 2.34 18.97 -10.75
CA PRO A 89 1.42 18.48 -9.74
C PRO A 89 1.69 17.03 -9.32
N LEU A 90 1.31 16.66 -8.08
CA LEU A 90 1.37 15.27 -7.62
C LEU A 90 0.30 14.45 -8.35
N PRO A 91 0.68 13.40 -9.13
CA PRO A 91 -0.31 12.49 -9.69
C PRO A 91 -0.91 11.62 -8.57
N VAL A 92 -2.25 11.64 -8.44
CA VAL A 92 -2.98 10.80 -7.47
C VAL A 92 -3.96 9.91 -8.21
N VAL A 93 -3.88 8.60 -7.95
CA VAL A 93 -4.72 7.56 -8.54
C VAL A 93 -5.63 7.01 -7.45
N ALA A 94 -6.94 7.11 -7.61
CA ALA A 94 -7.91 6.65 -6.63
C ALA A 94 -9.29 6.43 -7.25
N VAL A 95 -10.20 5.79 -6.50
CA VAL A 95 -11.60 5.61 -6.89
C VAL A 95 -12.28 6.96 -7.08
N ASP A 96 -13.05 7.10 -8.16
CA ASP A 96 -13.90 8.26 -8.47
C ASP A 96 -15.16 8.26 -7.60
N GLY A 97 -15.01 8.79 -6.38
CA GLY A 97 -16.05 8.86 -5.37
C GLY A 97 -15.77 10.00 -4.42
N HIS A 98 -15.30 9.67 -3.22
CA HIS A 98 -14.94 10.68 -2.21
C HIS A 98 -13.52 11.24 -2.39
N ALA A 99 -12.63 10.57 -3.16
CA ALA A 99 -11.24 10.99 -3.30
C ALA A 99 -11.05 12.37 -3.95
N PRO A 100 -11.78 12.78 -5.01
CA PRO A 100 -11.67 14.15 -5.55
C PRO A 100 -11.95 15.22 -4.51
N ALA A 101 -13.06 15.09 -3.77
CA ALA A 101 -13.44 16.04 -2.73
C ALA A 101 -12.51 16.03 -1.51
N PHE A 102 -11.95 14.87 -1.17
CA PHE A 102 -10.92 14.76 -0.14
C PHE A 102 -9.67 15.55 -0.54
N VAL A 103 -9.14 15.33 -1.75
CA VAL A 103 -7.95 16.02 -2.24
C VAL A 103 -8.15 17.53 -2.30
N GLU A 104 -9.30 18.02 -2.79
CA GLU A 104 -9.62 19.45 -2.78
C GLU A 104 -9.54 20.05 -1.37
N ARG A 105 -10.11 19.37 -0.38
CA ARG A 105 -10.14 19.86 1.01
C ARG A 105 -8.78 19.90 1.66
N ILE A 106 -7.97 18.85 1.48
CA ILE A 106 -6.64 18.80 2.13
C ILE A 106 -5.69 19.88 1.59
N LEU A 107 -5.79 20.27 0.31
CA LEU A 107 -4.97 21.31 -0.28
C LEU A 107 -5.32 22.72 0.29
N THR A 108 -6.50 22.89 0.86
CA THR A 108 -6.93 24.15 1.49
C THR A 108 -6.57 24.25 2.96
N ALA A 109 -6.09 23.19 3.60
CA ALA A 109 -5.77 23.18 5.03
C ALA A 109 -4.69 24.22 5.41
N ASN A 110 -3.73 24.46 4.52
CA ASN A 110 -2.60 25.39 4.73
C ASN A 110 -2.73 26.69 3.91
N VAL A 111 -3.95 27.18 3.70
CA VAL A 111 -4.24 28.32 2.82
C VAL A 111 -3.38 29.55 3.12
N TYR A 112 -3.14 29.87 4.40
CA TYR A 112 -2.31 31.01 4.78
C TYR A 112 -0.84 30.89 4.29
N ASP A 113 -0.21 29.74 4.49
CA ASP A 113 1.15 29.49 4.01
C ASP A 113 1.20 29.52 2.47
N VAL A 114 0.22 28.89 1.83
CA VAL A 114 0.11 28.89 0.36
C VAL A 114 -0.03 30.32 -0.19
N GLU A 115 -0.92 31.14 0.37
CA GLU A 115 -1.09 32.55 -0.05
C GLU A 115 0.17 33.38 0.09
N VAL A 116 0.91 33.19 1.18
CA VAL A 116 2.18 33.90 1.43
C VAL A 116 3.23 33.50 0.38
N ARG A 117 3.38 32.19 0.13
CA ARG A 117 4.35 31.68 -0.86
C ARG A 117 4.01 32.10 -2.28
N VAL A 118 2.74 31.93 -2.70
CA VAL A 118 2.25 32.33 -4.04
C VAL A 118 2.54 33.82 -4.32
N ARG A 119 2.30 34.70 -3.34
CA ARG A 119 2.63 36.13 -3.48
C ARG A 119 4.11 36.40 -3.60
N HIS A 120 4.94 35.58 -2.97
CA HIS A 120 6.38 35.75 -2.97
C HIS A 120 7.04 35.22 -4.26
N VAL A 121 6.67 34.02 -4.69
CA VAL A 121 7.27 33.37 -5.88
C VAL A 121 6.50 33.64 -7.18
N GLN A 122 5.31 34.26 -7.10
CA GLN A 122 4.44 34.57 -8.25
C GLN A 122 4.06 33.35 -9.08
N ASP A 123 3.87 32.21 -8.42
CA ASP A 123 3.43 30.94 -9.01
C ASP A 123 2.05 30.54 -8.45
N GLY A 124 1.46 29.48 -9.02
CA GLY A 124 0.15 28.94 -8.59
C GLY A 124 0.22 28.20 -7.25
N PRO A 125 -0.92 27.92 -6.63
CA PRO A 125 -1.01 27.09 -5.42
C PRO A 125 -0.66 25.61 -5.72
N PRO A 126 -0.41 24.79 -4.68
CA PRO A 126 -0.20 23.36 -4.85
C PRO A 126 -1.40 22.72 -5.55
N GLN A 127 -1.11 21.78 -6.44
CA GLN A 127 -2.11 21.06 -7.22
C GLN A 127 -1.86 19.56 -7.17
N VAL A 128 -2.93 18.82 -7.44
CA VAL A 128 -2.89 17.37 -7.64
C VAL A 128 -3.41 17.05 -9.03
N ALA A 129 -2.71 16.18 -9.76
CA ALA A 129 -3.18 15.63 -11.02
C ALA A 129 -3.97 14.33 -10.73
N GLY A 130 -5.29 14.47 -10.57
CA GLY A 130 -6.16 13.33 -10.24
C GLY A 130 -6.39 12.39 -11.43
N HIS A 131 -6.15 11.10 -11.21
CA HIS A 131 -6.50 9.99 -12.10
C HIS A 131 -7.60 9.17 -11.41
N TRP A 132 -8.85 9.58 -11.62
CA TRP A 132 -10.01 8.98 -10.96
C TRP A 132 -10.57 7.84 -11.81
N PHE A 133 -10.83 6.69 -11.19
CA PHE A 133 -11.37 5.52 -11.88
C PHE A 133 -12.62 4.97 -11.17
N GLN A 134 -13.52 4.36 -11.93
CA GLN A 134 -14.71 3.71 -11.36
C GLN A 134 -14.30 2.46 -10.59
N LEU A 135 -14.92 2.24 -9.43
CA LEU A 135 -14.64 1.11 -8.55
C LEU A 135 -14.84 -0.23 -9.29
N PRO A 136 -13.77 -1.03 -9.55
CA PRO A 136 -13.89 -2.20 -10.42
C PRO A 136 -14.19 -3.48 -9.62
N ASP A 137 -15.10 -4.30 -10.11
CA ASP A 137 -15.44 -5.61 -9.52
C ASP A 137 -14.49 -6.75 -9.99
N VAL A 138 -13.67 -6.50 -10.99
CA VAL A 138 -12.63 -7.42 -11.50
C VAL A 138 -11.34 -6.65 -11.72
N PRO A 139 -10.16 -7.31 -11.71
CA PRO A 139 -8.88 -6.64 -11.98
C PRO A 139 -8.94 -5.82 -13.26
N THR A 140 -8.81 -4.51 -13.14
CA THR A 140 -9.01 -3.54 -14.23
C THR A 140 -7.82 -2.56 -14.28
N PRO A 141 -7.25 -2.29 -15.47
CA PRO A 141 -6.19 -1.30 -15.63
C PRO A 141 -6.64 0.09 -15.21
N VAL A 142 -5.90 0.73 -14.29
CA VAL A 142 -6.23 2.06 -13.75
C VAL A 142 -5.11 3.08 -13.95
N TRP A 143 -3.88 2.62 -14.20
CA TRP A 143 -2.75 3.51 -14.43
C TRP A 143 -1.61 2.80 -15.19
N ARG A 144 -0.81 3.60 -15.91
CA ARG A 144 0.40 3.12 -16.58
C ARG A 144 1.45 4.23 -16.60
N SER A 145 2.72 3.87 -16.41
CA SER A 145 3.83 4.80 -16.55
C SER A 145 3.95 5.33 -17.99
N THR A 146 4.44 6.55 -18.15
CA THR A 146 4.64 7.18 -19.47
C THR A 146 5.59 6.38 -20.36
N CYS A 147 6.57 5.70 -19.74
CA CYS A 147 7.48 4.79 -20.46
C CYS A 147 6.84 3.43 -20.80
N GLY A 148 5.62 3.14 -20.31
CA GLY A 148 4.89 1.90 -20.54
C GLY A 148 5.41 0.67 -19.78
N ARG A 149 6.53 0.78 -19.03
CA ARG A 149 7.16 -0.35 -18.33
C ARG A 149 6.41 -0.81 -17.08
N VAL A 150 5.72 0.09 -16.39
CA VAL A 150 4.95 -0.22 -15.17
C VAL A 150 3.48 -0.01 -15.45
N ALA A 151 2.67 -1.01 -15.11
CA ALA A 151 1.21 -0.97 -15.23
C ALA A 151 0.56 -1.30 -13.90
N VAL A 152 -0.58 -0.68 -13.60
CA VAL A 152 -1.34 -0.88 -12.38
C VAL A 152 -2.77 -1.27 -12.73
N GLU A 153 -3.23 -2.36 -12.12
CA GLU A 153 -4.63 -2.77 -12.09
C GLU A 153 -5.16 -2.62 -10.67
N ALA A 154 -6.45 -2.36 -10.53
CA ALA A 154 -7.14 -2.33 -9.26
C ALA A 154 -8.33 -3.29 -9.26
N VAL A 155 -8.74 -3.73 -8.08
CA VAL A 155 -9.99 -4.44 -7.85
C VAL A 155 -10.58 -4.02 -6.50
N ARG A 156 -11.90 -3.97 -6.40
CA ARG A 156 -12.61 -3.80 -5.13
C ARG A 156 -12.16 -4.85 -4.14
N VAL A 157 -11.99 -4.44 -2.89
CA VAL A 157 -11.74 -5.35 -1.75
C VAL A 157 -12.85 -5.25 -0.72
N ARG A 158 -12.81 -6.09 0.32
CA ARG A 158 -13.87 -6.23 1.32
C ARG A 158 -13.46 -5.61 2.65
N HIS A 159 -13.70 -4.31 2.80
CA HIS A 159 -13.37 -3.53 3.99
C HIS A 159 -14.60 -2.77 4.52
N GLU A 160 -15.69 -3.49 4.75
CA GLU A 160 -16.93 -2.88 5.23
C GLU A 160 -16.72 -2.16 6.60
N PRO A 161 -17.31 -0.98 6.82
CA PRO A 161 -18.33 -0.31 5.99
C PRO A 161 -17.80 0.58 4.86
N VAL A 162 -16.49 0.55 4.56
CA VAL A 162 -15.91 1.34 3.47
C VAL A 162 -16.26 0.66 2.14
N GLU A 163 -17.01 1.37 1.30
CA GLU A 163 -17.44 0.87 -0.02
C GLU A 163 -16.36 1.08 -1.09
N GLU A 164 -15.58 2.16 -0.98
CA GLU A 164 -14.57 2.59 -1.95
C GLU A 164 -13.17 2.11 -1.54
N ALA A 165 -13.01 0.80 -1.32
CA ALA A 165 -11.73 0.19 -0.99
C ALA A 165 -11.24 -0.71 -2.13
N VAL A 166 -9.95 -0.58 -2.47
CA VAL A 166 -9.31 -1.34 -3.56
C VAL A 166 -7.95 -1.90 -3.15
N GLY A 167 -7.62 -3.06 -3.73
CA GLY A 167 -6.24 -3.55 -3.80
C GLY A 167 -5.63 -3.25 -5.16
N TYR A 168 -4.30 -3.17 -5.23
CA TYR A 168 -3.55 -2.87 -6.44
C TYR A 168 -2.64 -4.03 -6.84
N ARG A 169 -2.56 -4.28 -8.16
CA ARG A 169 -1.59 -5.15 -8.81
C ARG A 169 -0.66 -4.31 -9.68
N ILE A 170 0.62 -4.32 -9.36
CA ILE A 170 1.66 -3.57 -10.06
C ILE A 170 2.51 -4.56 -10.86
N THR A 171 2.47 -4.43 -12.18
CA THR A 171 3.26 -5.24 -13.11
C THR A 171 4.45 -4.44 -13.60
N THR A 172 5.64 -5.01 -13.45
CA THR A 172 6.92 -4.46 -13.89
C THR A 172 7.64 -5.48 -14.79
N PRO A 173 8.72 -5.11 -15.51
CA PRO A 173 9.53 -6.07 -16.25
C PRO A 173 10.15 -7.18 -15.40
N ASP A 174 10.36 -6.95 -14.11
CA ASP A 174 10.99 -7.92 -13.19
C ASP A 174 9.97 -8.86 -12.53
N GLY A 175 8.69 -8.52 -12.55
CA GLY A 175 7.64 -9.33 -11.92
C GLY A 175 6.45 -8.51 -11.46
N VAL A 176 5.66 -9.12 -10.60
CA VAL A 176 4.34 -8.61 -10.16
C VAL A 176 4.30 -8.47 -8.64
N VAL A 177 3.88 -7.28 -8.20
CA VAL A 177 3.61 -6.95 -6.80
C VAL A 177 2.11 -6.73 -6.62
N VAL A 178 1.55 -7.31 -5.57
CA VAL A 178 0.17 -7.00 -5.14
C VAL A 178 0.22 -6.32 -3.79
N VAL A 179 -0.60 -5.29 -3.61
CA VAL A 179 -0.83 -4.60 -2.32
C VAL A 179 -2.33 -4.66 -2.04
N SER A 180 -2.70 -5.28 -0.92
CA SER A 180 -4.11 -5.54 -0.60
C SER A 180 -4.91 -4.28 -0.27
N GLY A 181 -4.28 -3.25 0.32
CA GLY A 181 -5.00 -2.28 1.14
C GLY A 181 -5.60 -2.97 2.37
N ASP A 182 -6.53 -2.31 3.06
CA ASP A 182 -7.26 -2.92 4.16
C ASP A 182 -8.41 -3.76 3.61
N THR A 183 -8.49 -5.01 4.06
CA THR A 183 -9.51 -5.97 3.60
C THR A 183 -9.49 -7.23 4.44
N ARG A 184 -10.63 -7.84 4.68
CA ARG A 184 -10.63 -9.26 5.07
C ARG A 184 -10.12 -10.13 3.92
N VAL A 185 -9.74 -11.37 4.21
CA VAL A 185 -9.40 -12.34 3.17
C VAL A 185 -10.63 -12.53 2.25
N CYS A 186 -10.44 -12.30 0.96
CA CYS A 186 -11.52 -12.34 -0.03
C CYS A 186 -11.04 -12.85 -1.40
N ASP A 187 -11.99 -13.31 -2.22
CA ASP A 187 -11.70 -13.86 -3.53
C ASP A 187 -11.14 -12.82 -4.51
N GLU A 188 -11.49 -11.55 -4.32
CA GLU A 188 -11.02 -10.45 -5.16
C GLU A 188 -9.50 -10.27 -5.01
N VAL A 189 -8.97 -10.27 -3.78
CA VAL A 189 -7.52 -10.20 -3.54
C VAL A 189 -6.84 -11.50 -3.97
N ALA A 190 -7.47 -12.65 -3.75
CA ALA A 190 -6.96 -13.93 -4.23
C ALA A 190 -6.79 -13.92 -5.76
N ALA A 191 -7.78 -13.41 -6.50
CA ALA A 191 -7.72 -13.28 -7.96
C ALA A 191 -6.62 -12.30 -8.40
N LEU A 192 -6.48 -11.15 -7.70
CA LEU A 192 -5.44 -10.16 -7.95
C LEU A 192 -4.03 -10.76 -7.76
N SER A 193 -3.90 -11.70 -6.82
CA SER A 193 -2.63 -12.32 -6.41
C SER A 193 -2.19 -13.50 -7.30
N VAL A 194 -3.02 -13.94 -8.24
CA VAL A 194 -2.64 -15.02 -9.16
C VAL A 194 -1.37 -14.66 -9.93
N SER A 195 -0.36 -15.52 -9.85
CA SER A 195 0.96 -15.32 -10.47
C SER A 195 1.71 -14.05 -9.99
N ALA A 196 1.37 -13.50 -8.83
CA ALA A 196 2.19 -12.46 -8.20
C ALA A 196 3.51 -13.06 -7.67
N ASP A 197 4.58 -12.29 -7.71
CA ASP A 197 5.87 -12.67 -7.13
C ASP A 197 5.96 -12.26 -5.66
N VAL A 198 5.36 -11.13 -5.30
CA VAL A 198 5.26 -10.62 -3.94
C VAL A 198 3.83 -10.15 -3.68
N VAL A 199 3.25 -10.57 -2.57
CA VAL A 199 1.98 -10.05 -2.06
C VAL A 199 2.23 -9.34 -0.73
N VAL A 200 2.01 -8.03 -0.70
CA VAL A 200 1.99 -7.22 0.52
C VAL A 200 0.54 -7.17 1.00
N HIS A 201 0.27 -7.75 2.16
CA HIS A 201 -1.10 -7.87 2.68
C HIS A 201 -1.18 -7.37 4.11
N GLU A 202 -2.29 -6.68 4.44
CA GLU A 202 -2.61 -6.41 5.84
C GLU A 202 -2.76 -7.70 6.64
N ALA A 203 -2.59 -7.65 7.95
CA ALA A 203 -2.67 -8.84 8.78
C ALA A 203 -3.22 -8.56 10.17
N CYS A 204 -4.33 -9.22 10.51
CA CYS A 204 -4.98 -9.16 11.81
C CYS A 204 -4.99 -10.56 12.44
N ARG A 205 -4.52 -10.67 13.68
CA ARG A 205 -4.53 -11.94 14.43
C ARG A 205 -5.90 -12.22 15.07
N SER A 206 -6.98 -12.03 14.32
CA SER A 206 -8.37 -12.12 14.82
C SER A 206 -8.69 -13.48 15.42
N THR A 207 -8.28 -14.58 14.79
CA THR A 207 -8.47 -15.94 15.36
C THR A 207 -7.75 -16.11 16.71
N ALA A 208 -6.51 -15.62 16.81
CA ALA A 208 -5.73 -15.74 18.05
C ALA A 208 -6.28 -14.86 19.20
N LEU A 209 -6.94 -13.77 18.86
CA LEU A 209 -7.46 -12.78 19.82
C LEU A 209 -8.98 -12.85 20.01
N ALA A 210 -9.68 -13.82 19.38
CA ALA A 210 -11.14 -13.90 19.34
C ALA A 210 -11.78 -13.86 20.74
N GLU A 211 -11.20 -14.57 21.73
CA GLU A 211 -11.72 -14.56 23.09
C GLU A 211 -11.49 -13.22 23.82
N PHE A 212 -10.36 -12.56 23.52
CA PHE A 212 -10.00 -11.29 24.15
C PHE A 212 -10.88 -10.12 23.66
N VAL A 213 -11.31 -10.14 22.40
CA VAL A 213 -12.12 -9.06 21.79
C VAL A 213 -13.62 -9.34 21.86
N ARG A 214 -14.05 -10.52 22.31
CA ARG A 214 -15.46 -10.92 22.39
C ARG A 214 -16.29 -9.89 23.16
N ASP A 215 -17.45 -9.55 22.63
CA ASP A 215 -18.39 -8.57 23.18
C ASP A 215 -17.81 -7.14 23.29
N THR A 216 -16.75 -6.84 22.56
CA THR A 216 -16.19 -5.48 22.43
C THR A 216 -16.37 -4.95 21.01
N PRO A 217 -16.25 -3.62 20.78
CA PRO A 217 -16.25 -3.06 19.43
C PRO A 217 -15.13 -3.63 18.52
N PHE A 218 -14.05 -4.14 19.09
CA PHE A 218 -12.93 -4.75 18.37
C PHE A 218 -13.32 -6.08 17.70
N GLU A 219 -14.30 -6.81 18.21
CA GLU A 219 -14.82 -8.00 17.53
C GLU A 219 -15.34 -7.67 16.14
N THR A 220 -16.13 -6.59 16.04
CA THR A 220 -16.60 -6.09 14.75
C THR A 220 -15.45 -5.55 13.89
N ILE A 221 -14.56 -4.73 14.47
CA ILE A 221 -13.42 -4.15 13.75
C ILE A 221 -12.53 -5.25 13.17
N PHE A 222 -12.18 -6.28 13.93
CA PHE A 222 -11.33 -7.37 13.46
C PHE A 222 -11.99 -8.22 12.37
N SER A 223 -13.32 -8.24 12.30
CA SER A 223 -14.05 -9.05 11.31
C SER A 223 -13.89 -8.56 9.85
N TYR A 224 -13.52 -7.30 9.64
CA TYR A 224 -13.27 -6.75 8.31
C TYR A 224 -11.79 -6.53 7.99
N HIS A 225 -10.90 -7.10 8.82
CA HIS A 225 -9.47 -7.24 8.56
C HIS A 225 -9.08 -8.70 8.29
N ALA A 226 -7.92 -8.90 7.66
CA ALA A 226 -7.46 -10.23 7.24
C ALA A 226 -6.97 -11.06 8.42
N ASP A 227 -7.73 -12.09 8.81
CA ASP A 227 -7.24 -13.10 9.77
C ASP A 227 -5.98 -13.80 9.24
N THR A 228 -4.94 -13.84 10.07
CA THR A 228 -3.64 -14.38 9.70
C THR A 228 -3.68 -15.86 9.30
N VAL A 229 -4.53 -16.67 9.92
CA VAL A 229 -4.67 -18.10 9.57
C VAL A 229 -5.37 -18.25 8.22
N ALA A 230 -6.49 -17.53 8.01
CA ALA A 230 -7.20 -17.53 6.74
C ALA A 230 -6.33 -16.95 5.60
N LEU A 231 -5.50 -15.94 5.90
CA LEU A 231 -4.56 -15.38 4.95
C LEU A 231 -3.51 -16.41 4.52
N GLY A 232 -3.01 -17.23 5.44
CA GLY A 232 -2.11 -18.33 5.14
C GLY A 232 -2.73 -19.35 4.18
N ASP A 233 -3.98 -19.76 4.41
CA ASP A 233 -4.72 -20.66 3.51
C ASP A 233 -4.91 -20.04 2.10
N MET A 234 -5.32 -18.79 2.03
CA MET A 234 -5.48 -18.11 0.75
C MET A 234 -4.15 -18.03 -0.01
N ALA A 235 -3.06 -17.62 0.65
CA ALA A 235 -1.75 -17.48 0.03
C ALA A 235 -1.20 -18.81 -0.48
N GLU A 236 -1.40 -19.94 0.24
CA GLU A 236 -1.04 -21.27 -0.22
C GLU A 236 -1.87 -21.70 -1.42
N ARG A 237 -3.19 -21.56 -1.35
CA ARG A 237 -4.12 -21.94 -2.41
C ARG A 237 -3.84 -21.18 -3.72
N VAL A 238 -3.45 -19.92 -3.63
CA VAL A 238 -3.11 -19.08 -4.80
C VAL A 238 -1.68 -19.36 -5.30
N GLY A 239 -0.84 -19.95 -4.47
CA GLY A 239 0.57 -20.24 -4.77
C GLY A 239 1.46 -18.99 -4.73
N VAL A 240 1.22 -18.09 -3.77
CA VAL A 240 2.04 -16.90 -3.55
C VAL A 240 3.47 -17.31 -3.18
N PRO A 241 4.53 -16.86 -3.88
CA PRO A 241 5.90 -17.23 -3.52
C PRO A 241 6.39 -16.52 -2.26
N HIS A 242 6.02 -15.24 -2.09
CA HIS A 242 6.45 -14.42 -0.97
C HIS A 242 5.29 -13.55 -0.45
N LEU A 243 4.86 -13.82 0.77
CA LEU A 243 3.87 -13.04 1.52
C LEU A 243 4.59 -12.08 2.47
N VAL A 244 4.33 -10.79 2.33
CA VAL A 244 4.83 -9.71 3.19
C VAL A 244 3.66 -9.14 3.99
N LEU A 245 3.74 -9.20 5.31
CA LEU A 245 2.68 -8.72 6.19
C LEU A 245 2.90 -7.25 6.55
N THR A 246 1.87 -6.44 6.45
CA THR A 246 1.85 -5.01 6.83
C THR A 246 0.58 -4.71 7.63
N HIS A 247 0.37 -3.45 8.03
CA HIS A 247 -0.82 -3.03 8.79
C HIS A 247 -1.14 -4.04 9.91
N LEU A 248 -0.17 -4.22 10.83
CA LEU A 248 -0.16 -5.34 11.76
C LEU A 248 -1.07 -5.10 12.96
N ILE A 249 -2.10 -5.91 13.13
CA ILE A 249 -3.09 -5.87 14.22
C ILE A 249 -3.00 -7.14 15.07
N PRO A 250 -2.60 -7.04 16.35
CA PRO A 250 -2.00 -5.88 17.02
C PRO A 250 -0.55 -5.63 16.60
N GLU A 251 -0.05 -4.43 16.87
CA GLU A 251 1.37 -4.14 16.62
C GLU A 251 2.28 -5.10 17.42
N PRO A 252 3.17 -5.85 16.77
CA PRO A 252 4.16 -6.67 17.47
C PRO A 252 5.27 -5.78 18.04
N THR A 253 5.50 -5.88 19.35
CA THR A 253 6.51 -5.10 20.09
C THR A 253 7.71 -5.93 20.55
N SER A 254 7.73 -7.22 20.22
CA SER A 254 8.84 -8.14 20.54
C SER A 254 9.07 -9.16 19.42
N PRO A 255 10.28 -9.77 19.35
CA PRO A 255 10.56 -10.86 18.41
C PRO A 255 9.60 -12.05 18.55
N ASP A 256 9.17 -12.38 19.76
CA ASP A 256 8.23 -13.47 20.01
C ASP A 256 6.87 -13.18 19.38
N GLN A 257 6.37 -11.94 19.49
CA GLN A 257 5.13 -11.52 18.84
C GLN A 257 5.25 -11.50 17.32
N VAL A 258 6.41 -11.17 16.77
CA VAL A 258 6.68 -11.31 15.32
C VAL A 258 6.59 -12.79 14.92
N ALA A 259 7.20 -13.70 15.68
CA ALA A 259 7.14 -15.13 15.41
C ALA A 259 5.73 -15.71 15.49
N GLU A 260 4.86 -15.13 16.31
CA GLU A 260 3.44 -15.51 16.39
C GLU A 260 2.68 -15.21 15.08
N TYR A 261 2.99 -14.12 14.36
CA TYR A 261 2.43 -13.86 13.03
C TYR A 261 2.83 -14.94 12.04
N GLU A 262 4.12 -15.31 12.01
CA GLU A 262 4.59 -16.38 11.13
C GLU A 262 3.92 -17.72 11.46
N ALA A 263 3.79 -18.04 12.75
CA ALA A 263 3.13 -19.25 13.22
C ALA A 263 1.65 -19.30 12.81
N ASP A 264 0.94 -18.19 12.88
CA ASP A 264 -0.46 -18.10 12.45
C ASP A 264 -0.60 -18.36 10.94
N ILE A 265 0.23 -17.72 10.11
CA ILE A 265 0.28 -17.93 8.65
C ILE A 265 0.62 -19.40 8.34
N ARG A 266 1.58 -20.00 9.06
CA ARG A 266 1.94 -21.43 8.91
C ARG A 266 0.80 -22.36 9.30
N ARG A 267 -0.01 -22.02 10.32
CA ARG A 267 -1.24 -22.77 10.67
C ARG A 267 -2.27 -22.77 9.55
N GLY A 268 -2.34 -21.70 8.75
CA GLY A 268 -3.12 -21.66 7.51
C GLY A 268 -2.61 -22.56 6.39
N GLY A 269 -1.47 -23.21 6.57
CA GLY A 269 -0.88 -24.14 5.60
C GLY A 269 0.12 -23.52 4.64
N PHE A 270 0.39 -22.22 4.76
CA PHE A 270 1.29 -21.53 3.83
C PHE A 270 2.73 -22.05 3.94
N THR A 271 3.31 -22.46 2.81
CA THR A 271 4.65 -23.02 2.71
C THR A 271 5.68 -22.05 2.09
N GLY A 272 5.21 -20.98 1.44
CA GLY A 272 6.04 -19.98 0.80
C GLY A 272 6.86 -19.13 1.80
N ARG A 273 7.56 -18.13 1.27
CA ARG A 273 8.32 -17.20 2.09
C ARG A 273 7.36 -16.23 2.83
N ILE A 274 7.61 -16.00 4.13
CA ILE A 274 6.91 -15.00 4.95
C ILE A 274 7.91 -13.91 5.36
N SER A 275 7.45 -12.67 5.34
CA SER A 275 8.13 -11.54 5.98
C SER A 275 7.11 -10.77 6.81
N VAL A 276 7.29 -10.71 8.11
CA VAL A 276 6.51 -9.81 8.98
C VAL A 276 7.13 -8.42 8.87
N GLY A 277 6.36 -7.46 8.34
CA GLY A 277 6.85 -6.16 7.97
C GLY A 277 7.30 -5.30 9.15
N HIS A 278 8.30 -4.49 8.89
CA HIS A 278 8.68 -3.33 9.68
C HIS A 278 8.96 -2.17 8.74
N ASP A 279 8.91 -0.96 9.25
CA ASP A 279 9.17 0.24 8.46
C ASP A 279 10.56 0.18 7.80
N LEU A 280 10.63 0.60 6.55
CA LEU A 280 11.81 0.59 5.68
C LEU A 280 12.32 -0.82 5.30
N MET A 281 11.59 -1.90 5.67
CA MET A 281 11.89 -3.21 5.09
C MET A 281 11.78 -3.13 3.57
N THR A 282 12.79 -3.64 2.87
CA THR A 282 12.82 -3.69 1.41
C THR A 282 12.92 -5.12 0.91
N VAL A 283 12.03 -5.46 -0.01
CA VAL A 283 12.07 -6.72 -0.79
C VAL A 283 12.42 -6.38 -2.23
N THR A 284 13.34 -7.15 -2.79
CA THR A 284 13.74 -7.01 -4.21
C THR A 284 13.14 -8.17 -5.00
N LEU A 285 12.48 -7.86 -6.11
CA LEU A 285 12.01 -8.87 -7.03
C LEU A 285 13.22 -9.48 -7.77
N PRO A 286 13.22 -10.81 -8.01
CA PRO A 286 14.26 -11.42 -8.80
C PRO A 286 14.18 -10.87 -10.23
N SER A 287 15.35 -10.53 -10.78
CA SER A 287 15.43 -10.24 -12.22
C SER A 287 14.99 -11.48 -13.00
N GLN A 288 14.20 -11.31 -14.07
CA GLN A 288 13.80 -12.44 -14.95
C GLN A 288 15.00 -13.16 -15.62
N THR A 289 16.20 -12.61 -15.46
CA THR A 289 17.46 -13.22 -15.92
C THR A 289 18.05 -14.22 -14.92
N ASP A 290 17.53 -14.29 -13.68
CA ASP A 290 17.94 -15.28 -12.70
C ASP A 290 16.96 -16.46 -12.75
N PRO A 291 17.36 -17.66 -13.24
CA PRO A 291 16.50 -18.83 -13.29
C PRO A 291 16.35 -19.39 -11.87
N GLY A 292 15.55 -18.72 -11.04
CA GLY A 292 15.11 -19.23 -9.76
C GLY A 292 14.42 -20.60 -9.89
N PRO A 293 14.15 -21.34 -8.80
CA PRO A 293 13.70 -22.71 -8.85
C PRO A 293 12.42 -22.83 -9.70
N THR A 294 12.51 -23.67 -10.74
CA THR A 294 11.45 -23.95 -11.72
C THR A 294 10.09 -24.10 -11.05
N ARG A 295 9.15 -23.19 -11.35
CA ARG A 295 7.75 -23.30 -10.95
C ARG A 295 7.25 -24.69 -11.37
N LYS A 296 6.94 -25.56 -10.39
CA LYS A 296 6.24 -26.81 -10.68
C LYS A 296 4.87 -26.45 -11.22
N GLY A 297 4.68 -26.70 -12.53
CA GLY A 297 3.39 -26.49 -13.18
C GLY A 297 2.31 -27.29 -12.44
N VAL A 298 1.27 -26.62 -12.00
CA VAL A 298 0.02 -27.26 -11.58
C VAL A 298 -0.54 -27.88 -12.85
N GLN A 299 -0.40 -29.19 -13.01
CA GLN A 299 -1.14 -29.95 -14.02
C GLN A 299 -2.62 -29.91 -13.64
N ARG A 300 -3.45 -29.53 -14.61
CA ARG A 300 -4.90 -29.52 -14.52
C ARG A 300 -5.47 -30.94 -14.36
#